data_387de44fe0edf9976a9ab6deee28b87a
#
_entry.id   387de44fe0edf9976a9ab6deee28b87a
#
_cell.length_a   1.000
_cell.length_b   1.000
_cell.length_c   1.000
_cell.angle_alpha   90.00
_cell.angle_beta   90.00
_cell.angle_gamma   90.00
#
_symmetry.space_group_name_H-M   'P 1'
#
loop_
_entity.id
_entity.type
_entity.pdbx_description
1 polymer ?
#
loop_
_entity_poly.entity_id
_entity_poly.type
_entity_poly.pdbx_seq_one_letter_code
_entity_poly.pdbx_strand_id
1 'polypeptide(L)'
;DALSLAVAISTGLKIATAKDNASIYAVAQGLRADIGSYNAVKNSLNRAQSIADVSMAAGSSVSDLLVTAREKVLAAMDPSLDTASRDAYNNDFKSILKQITSVLNNAAFDGANILNNSLPADIAFIADSNAGQTITLQREDLSLGGSIITLTTTDSIGTVSLASAVRTALDASIDNVNAALGRLGSK
;
A
#
# COMPACT_ATOMS: atom_id res chain seq x y z
N ASP A 1 -0.61 -55.19 -13.13
CA ASP A 1 -2.05 -55.20 -13.46
C ASP A 1 -2.38 -54.04 -14.39
N ALA A 2 -3.08 -54.33 -15.52
CA ALA A 2 -3.43 -53.34 -16.51
C ALA A 2 -4.25 -52.16 -15.92
N LEU A 3 -5.02 -52.40 -14.85
CA LEU A 3 -5.82 -51.41 -14.17
C LEU A 3 -4.95 -50.42 -13.39
N SER A 4 -3.91 -50.85 -12.71
CA SER A 4 -2.98 -49.99 -11.98
C SER A 4 -2.14 -49.13 -12.95
N LEU A 5 -1.79 -49.69 -14.10
CA LEU A 5 -1.08 -48.97 -15.15
C LEU A 5 -1.98 -47.90 -15.79
N ALA A 6 -3.26 -48.23 -16.05
CA ALA A 6 -4.24 -47.28 -16.58
C ALA A 6 -4.49 -46.09 -15.61
N VAL A 7 -4.60 -46.37 -14.32
CA VAL A 7 -4.73 -45.35 -13.27
C VAL A 7 -3.46 -44.51 -13.15
N ALA A 8 -2.28 -45.10 -13.22
CA ALA A 8 -1.01 -44.37 -13.19
C ALA A 8 -0.85 -43.42 -14.39
N ILE A 9 -1.26 -43.89 -15.58
CA ILE A 9 -1.24 -43.05 -16.81
C ILE A 9 -2.27 -41.95 -16.71
N SER A 10 -3.47 -42.22 -16.25
CA SER A 10 -4.56 -41.22 -16.14
C SER A 10 -4.28 -40.14 -15.08
N THR A 11 -3.67 -40.51 -13.96
CA THR A 11 -3.37 -39.62 -12.83
C THR A 11 -1.99 -39.00 -12.88
N GLY A 12 -1.07 -39.55 -13.69
CA GLY A 12 0.35 -39.23 -13.69
C GLY A 12 1.09 -39.65 -12.42
N LEU A 13 0.47 -40.48 -11.58
CA LEU A 13 1.00 -40.88 -10.27
C LEU A 13 1.37 -42.35 -10.25
N LYS A 14 2.62 -42.66 -9.82
CA LYS A 14 3.10 -44.03 -9.66
C LYS A 14 2.33 -44.82 -8.58
N ILE A 15 1.86 -44.10 -7.55
CA ILE A 15 1.01 -44.60 -6.47
C ILE A 15 -0.20 -43.67 -6.37
N ALA A 16 -1.35 -44.12 -6.87
CA ALA A 16 -2.57 -43.36 -6.94
C ALA A 16 -3.54 -43.64 -5.79
N THR A 17 -3.48 -44.81 -5.21
CA THR A 17 -4.40 -45.23 -4.15
C THR A 17 -3.66 -45.86 -2.96
N ALA A 18 -4.31 -45.84 -1.76
CA ALA A 18 -3.79 -46.49 -0.55
C ALA A 18 -3.70 -48.03 -0.69
N LYS A 19 -4.40 -48.64 -1.67
CA LYS A 19 -4.34 -50.06 -1.95
C LYS A 19 -3.01 -50.49 -2.58
N ASP A 20 -2.33 -49.59 -3.28
CA ASP A 20 -1.04 -49.87 -3.94
C ASP A 20 0.09 -49.98 -2.93
N ASN A 21 0.21 -49.00 -2.03
CA ASN A 21 1.09 -49.01 -0.87
C ASN A 21 0.66 -47.94 0.12
N ALA A 22 0.03 -48.32 1.23
CA ALA A 22 -0.55 -47.40 2.19
C ALA A 22 0.49 -46.45 2.82
N SER A 23 1.70 -46.92 3.12
CA SER A 23 2.75 -46.11 3.74
C SER A 23 3.28 -45.06 2.79
N ILE A 24 3.60 -45.43 1.55
CA ILE A 24 4.09 -44.49 0.54
C ILE A 24 2.98 -43.52 0.11
N TYR A 25 1.73 -44.00 0.02
CA TYR A 25 0.57 -43.13 -0.27
C TYR A 25 0.40 -42.07 0.81
N ALA A 26 0.47 -42.43 2.11
CA ALA A 26 0.35 -41.49 3.22
C ALA A 26 1.45 -40.40 3.17
N VAL A 27 2.71 -40.81 2.93
CA VAL A 27 3.83 -39.86 2.76
C VAL A 27 3.60 -38.95 1.55
N ALA A 28 3.19 -39.54 0.41
CA ALA A 28 2.92 -38.74 -0.80
C ALA A 28 1.77 -37.70 -0.60
N GLN A 29 0.73 -38.09 0.15
CA GLN A 29 -0.36 -37.15 0.48
C GLN A 29 0.09 -36.06 1.45
N GLY A 30 0.93 -36.37 2.44
CA GLY A 30 1.56 -35.38 3.31
C GLY A 30 2.36 -34.36 2.50
N LEU A 31 3.24 -34.83 1.62
CA LEU A 31 4.03 -33.96 0.75
C LEU A 31 3.17 -33.08 -0.19
N ARG A 32 2.06 -33.63 -0.71
CA ARG A 32 1.12 -32.82 -1.53
C ARG A 32 0.41 -31.74 -0.69
N ALA A 33 0.03 -32.06 0.54
CA ALA A 33 -0.54 -31.09 1.46
C ALA A 33 0.45 -29.98 1.78
N ASP A 34 1.73 -30.33 2.03
CA ASP A 34 2.79 -29.37 2.27
C ASP A 34 3.01 -28.44 1.06
N ILE A 35 3.08 -29.02 -0.15
CA ILE A 35 3.19 -28.24 -1.40
C ILE A 35 2.00 -27.27 -1.55
N GLY A 36 0.79 -27.73 -1.28
CA GLY A 36 -0.42 -26.92 -1.29
C GLY A 36 -0.34 -25.76 -0.29
N SER A 37 0.12 -26.04 0.93
CA SER A 37 0.33 -25.03 1.98
C SER A 37 1.39 -23.99 1.58
N TYR A 38 2.53 -24.42 1.04
CA TYR A 38 3.56 -23.49 0.56
C TYR A 38 3.07 -22.62 -0.61
N ASN A 39 2.24 -23.15 -1.51
CA ASN A 39 1.63 -22.35 -2.57
C ASN A 39 0.68 -21.28 -2.00
N ALA A 40 -0.08 -21.61 -0.96
CA ALA A 40 -0.95 -20.65 -0.28
C ALA A 40 -0.13 -19.53 0.40
N VAL A 41 0.97 -19.88 1.08
CA VAL A 41 1.91 -18.89 1.67
C VAL A 41 2.50 -18.00 0.59
N LYS A 42 3.00 -18.59 -0.51
CA LYS A 42 3.56 -17.82 -1.63
C LYS A 42 2.55 -16.82 -2.19
N ASN A 43 1.31 -17.22 -2.39
CA ASN A 43 0.25 -16.33 -2.89
C ASN A 43 -0.07 -15.21 -1.88
N SER A 44 -0.09 -15.52 -0.58
CA SER A 44 -0.27 -14.54 0.50
C SER A 44 0.84 -13.49 0.49
N LEU A 45 2.10 -13.92 0.41
CA LEU A 45 3.26 -13.03 0.38
C LEU A 45 3.35 -12.20 -0.91
N ASN A 46 3.03 -12.77 -2.06
CA ASN A 46 2.96 -12.04 -3.32
C ASN A 46 1.89 -10.95 -3.27
N ARG A 47 0.75 -11.22 -2.62
CA ARG A 47 -0.30 -10.23 -2.41
C ARG A 47 0.18 -9.11 -1.48
N ALA A 48 0.86 -9.45 -0.39
CA ALA A 48 1.45 -8.47 0.52
C ALA A 48 2.42 -7.53 -0.21
N GLN A 49 3.33 -8.11 -0.99
CA GLN A 49 4.28 -7.36 -1.79
C GLN A 49 3.59 -6.43 -2.79
N SER A 50 2.57 -6.91 -3.51
CA SER A 50 1.84 -6.08 -4.49
C SER A 50 1.11 -4.90 -3.83
N ILE A 51 0.54 -5.09 -2.63
CA ILE A 51 -0.07 -4.00 -1.86
C ILE A 51 0.99 -2.99 -1.42
N ALA A 52 2.14 -3.46 -0.94
CA ALA A 52 3.25 -2.60 -0.55
C ALA A 52 3.79 -1.79 -1.73
N ASP A 53 4.02 -2.42 -2.89
CA ASP A 53 4.55 -1.78 -4.10
C ASP A 53 3.60 -0.68 -4.61
N VAL A 54 2.29 -0.96 -4.69
CA VAL A 54 1.28 0.04 -5.08
C VAL A 54 1.25 1.19 -4.08
N SER A 55 1.32 0.89 -2.79
CA SER A 55 1.32 1.90 -1.74
C SER A 55 2.59 2.76 -1.77
N MET A 56 3.75 2.17 -1.98
CA MET A 56 5.02 2.89 -2.13
C MET A 56 4.99 3.83 -3.34
N ALA A 57 4.50 3.37 -4.48
CA ALA A 57 4.39 4.19 -5.69
C ALA A 57 3.42 5.38 -5.48
N ALA A 58 2.27 5.13 -4.86
CA ALA A 58 1.30 6.18 -4.54
C ALA A 58 1.86 7.16 -3.50
N GLY A 59 2.50 6.66 -2.45
CA GLY A 59 3.12 7.49 -1.42
C GLY A 59 4.24 8.38 -1.96
N SER A 60 5.08 7.85 -2.88
CA SER A 60 6.08 8.65 -3.59
C SER A 60 5.42 9.78 -4.39
N SER A 61 4.35 9.47 -5.12
CA SER A 61 3.59 10.50 -5.86
C SER A 61 3.00 11.57 -4.94
N VAL A 62 2.53 11.20 -3.75
CA VAL A 62 2.06 12.14 -2.74
C VAL A 62 3.20 13.02 -2.23
N SER A 63 4.38 12.46 -1.97
CA SER A 63 5.56 13.22 -1.57
C SER A 63 5.93 14.28 -2.63
N ASP A 64 5.95 13.90 -3.91
CA ASP A 64 6.25 14.81 -5.02
C ASP A 64 5.19 15.95 -5.13
N LEU A 65 3.91 15.61 -4.93
CA LEU A 65 2.83 16.61 -4.92
C LEU A 65 2.96 17.58 -3.73
N LEU A 66 3.36 17.10 -2.55
CA LEU A 66 3.63 17.97 -1.40
C LEU A 66 4.81 18.92 -1.66
N VAL A 67 5.87 18.45 -2.31
CA VAL A 67 6.99 19.30 -2.73
C VAL A 67 6.52 20.37 -3.73
N THR A 68 5.69 20.00 -4.70
CA THR A 68 5.10 20.94 -5.66
C THR A 68 4.17 21.95 -4.96
N ALA A 69 3.38 21.49 -3.97
CA ALA A 69 2.56 22.37 -3.15
C ALA A 69 3.42 23.39 -2.38
N ARG A 70 4.59 22.97 -1.85
CA ARG A 70 5.53 23.84 -1.16
C ARG A 70 6.03 24.99 -2.04
N GLU A 71 6.31 24.72 -3.32
CA GLU A 71 6.70 25.76 -4.27
C GLU A 71 5.60 26.82 -4.43
N LYS A 72 4.34 26.39 -4.54
CA LYS A 72 3.19 27.31 -4.63
C LYS A 72 3.00 28.12 -3.36
N VAL A 73 3.15 27.48 -2.19
CA VAL A 73 3.09 28.16 -0.88
C VAL A 73 4.18 29.21 -0.76
N LEU A 74 5.43 28.89 -1.10
CA LEU A 74 6.55 29.85 -1.06
C LEU A 74 6.31 31.03 -2.00
N ALA A 75 5.83 30.79 -3.23
CA ALA A 75 5.49 31.85 -4.16
C ALA A 75 4.38 32.78 -3.61
N ALA A 76 3.33 32.20 -2.98
CA ALA A 76 2.24 32.97 -2.38
C ALA A 76 2.63 33.80 -1.15
N MET A 77 3.78 33.50 -0.53
CA MET A 77 4.32 34.25 0.62
C MET A 77 4.97 35.59 0.22
N ASP A 78 5.24 35.79 -1.06
CA ASP A 78 5.82 37.07 -1.52
C ASP A 78 4.85 38.22 -1.24
N PRO A 79 5.22 39.22 -0.40
CA PRO A 79 4.36 40.33 -0.08
C PRO A 79 4.13 41.28 -1.25
N SER A 80 5.01 41.29 -2.27
CA SER A 80 4.89 42.11 -3.47
C SER A 80 3.88 41.60 -4.48
N LEU A 81 3.39 40.36 -4.29
CA LEU A 81 2.47 39.71 -5.21
C LEU A 81 1.09 40.38 -5.18
N ASP A 82 0.53 40.67 -6.35
CA ASP A 82 -0.85 41.15 -6.44
C ASP A 82 -1.87 40.06 -6.07
N THR A 83 -3.11 40.48 -5.80
CA THR A 83 -4.18 39.56 -5.36
C THR A 83 -4.50 38.52 -6.42
N ALA A 84 -4.55 38.88 -7.70
CA ALA A 84 -4.92 37.97 -8.78
C ALA A 84 -3.87 36.84 -8.94
N SER A 85 -2.60 37.22 -8.88
CA SER A 85 -1.48 36.26 -8.94
C SER A 85 -1.48 35.33 -7.72
N ARG A 86 -1.75 35.85 -6.52
CA ARG A 86 -1.85 35.04 -5.31
C ARG A 86 -3.05 34.08 -5.36
N ASP A 87 -4.17 34.51 -5.89
CA ASP A 87 -5.35 33.69 -6.10
C ASP A 87 -5.07 32.53 -7.10
N ALA A 88 -4.27 32.82 -8.14
CA ALA A 88 -3.83 31.76 -9.06
C ALA A 88 -3.01 30.67 -8.34
N TYR A 89 -2.01 31.04 -7.53
CA TYR A 89 -1.25 30.10 -6.72
C TYR A 89 -2.13 29.34 -5.71
N ASN A 90 -3.11 30.02 -5.11
CA ASN A 90 -4.06 29.38 -4.21
C ASN A 90 -4.94 28.34 -4.91
N ASN A 91 -5.36 28.60 -6.14
CA ASN A 91 -6.12 27.65 -6.95
C ASN A 91 -5.26 26.45 -7.36
N ASP A 92 -3.99 26.67 -7.73
CA ASP A 92 -3.03 25.61 -8.01
C ASP A 92 -2.83 24.72 -6.76
N PHE A 93 -2.59 25.34 -5.60
CA PHE A 93 -2.44 24.64 -4.33
C PHE A 93 -3.65 23.76 -4.01
N LYS A 94 -4.87 24.31 -4.11
CA LYS A 94 -6.11 23.54 -3.91
C LYS A 94 -6.26 22.39 -4.91
N SER A 95 -5.82 22.59 -6.15
CA SER A 95 -5.81 21.52 -7.15
C SER A 95 -4.85 20.39 -6.78
N ILE A 96 -3.68 20.71 -6.23
CA ILE A 96 -2.71 19.73 -5.73
C ILE A 96 -3.31 18.94 -4.56
N LEU A 97 -3.98 19.57 -3.60
CA LEU A 97 -4.64 18.86 -2.50
C LEU A 97 -5.70 17.86 -3.00
N LYS A 98 -6.47 18.23 -4.04
CA LYS A 98 -7.42 17.31 -4.69
C LYS A 98 -6.70 16.15 -5.38
N GLN A 99 -5.57 16.40 -6.03
CA GLN A 99 -4.75 15.35 -6.66
C GLN A 99 -4.22 14.37 -5.62
N ILE A 100 -3.71 14.86 -4.47
CA ILE A 100 -3.27 14.01 -3.35
C ILE A 100 -4.41 13.09 -2.91
N THR A 101 -5.60 13.65 -2.67
CA THR A 101 -6.78 12.87 -2.29
C THR A 101 -7.12 11.81 -3.34
N SER A 102 -7.04 12.17 -4.62
CA SER A 102 -7.31 11.23 -5.72
C SER A 102 -6.27 10.08 -5.77
N VAL A 103 -4.98 10.40 -5.64
CA VAL A 103 -3.90 9.39 -5.60
C VAL A 103 -4.12 8.42 -4.45
N LEU A 104 -4.40 8.93 -3.25
CA LEU A 104 -4.62 8.10 -2.05
C LEU A 104 -5.85 7.20 -2.19
N ASN A 105 -6.95 7.71 -2.73
CA ASN A 105 -8.15 6.91 -2.93
C ASN A 105 -7.98 5.79 -3.97
N ASN A 106 -7.09 5.98 -4.94
CA ASN A 106 -6.81 5.01 -5.99
C ASN A 106 -5.65 4.05 -5.64
N ALA A 107 -4.97 4.24 -4.51
CA ALA A 107 -3.84 3.42 -4.07
C ALA A 107 -4.29 2.08 -3.47
N ALA A 108 -5.12 1.35 -4.19
CA ALA A 108 -5.66 0.06 -3.76
C ALA A 108 -5.16 -1.08 -4.65
N PHE A 109 -4.84 -2.21 -4.05
CA PHE A 109 -4.60 -3.47 -4.74
C PHE A 109 -5.51 -4.55 -4.14
N ASP A 110 -6.28 -5.24 -4.97
CA ASP A 110 -7.22 -6.29 -4.56
C ASP A 110 -8.14 -5.85 -3.40
N GLY A 111 -8.66 -4.61 -3.50
CA GLY A 111 -9.55 -4.01 -2.50
C GLY A 111 -8.88 -3.53 -1.21
N ALA A 112 -7.57 -3.72 -1.06
CA ALA A 112 -6.82 -3.25 0.09
C ALA A 112 -6.08 -1.94 -0.22
N ASN A 113 -6.33 -0.91 0.60
CA ASN A 113 -5.63 0.37 0.57
C ASN A 113 -5.14 0.70 1.97
N ILE A 114 -3.81 0.71 2.15
CA ILE A 114 -3.17 0.98 3.46
C ILE A 114 -2.78 2.44 3.65
N LEU A 115 -2.98 3.28 2.64
CA LEU A 115 -2.62 4.71 2.67
C LEU A 115 -3.78 5.63 3.03
N ASN A 116 -4.98 5.09 3.18
CA ASN A 116 -6.15 5.86 3.61
C ASN A 116 -6.88 5.15 4.74
N ASN A 117 -7.87 5.81 5.31
CA ASN A 117 -8.64 5.29 6.45
C ASN A 117 -9.76 4.29 6.04
N SER A 118 -9.64 3.60 4.91
CA SER A 118 -10.64 2.64 4.43
C SER A 118 -10.61 1.30 5.15
N LEU A 119 -9.45 0.93 5.72
CA LEU A 119 -9.29 -0.31 6.47
C LEU A 119 -9.36 -0.05 7.98
N PRO A 120 -10.02 -0.94 8.76
CA PRO A 120 -10.14 -0.78 10.20
C PRO A 120 -8.85 -1.13 10.96
N ALA A 121 -7.94 -1.91 10.36
CA ALA A 121 -6.73 -2.42 10.99
C ALA A 121 -5.63 -2.72 9.97
N ASP A 122 -4.43 -2.99 10.48
CA ASP A 122 -3.30 -3.52 9.70
C ASP A 122 -3.65 -4.86 9.05
N ILE A 123 -2.96 -5.21 7.96
CA ILE A 123 -3.23 -6.46 7.24
C ILE A 123 -2.16 -7.49 7.60
N ALA A 124 -2.62 -8.64 8.11
CA ALA A 124 -1.76 -9.79 8.39
C ALA A 124 -1.81 -10.80 7.22
N PHE A 125 -0.64 -11.27 6.81
CA PHE A 125 -0.45 -12.25 5.75
C PHE A 125 0.19 -13.51 6.32
N ILE A 126 -0.29 -14.70 5.92
CA ILE A 126 0.33 -15.96 6.35
C ILE A 126 1.75 -16.07 5.80
N ALA A 127 2.68 -16.48 6.67
CA ALA A 127 4.11 -16.56 6.38
C ALA A 127 4.69 -17.98 6.55
N ASP A 128 3.91 -18.92 7.08
CA ASP A 128 4.31 -20.31 7.21
C ASP A 128 3.21 -21.29 6.76
N SER A 129 3.59 -22.53 6.49
CA SER A 129 2.70 -23.58 5.98
C SER A 129 1.62 -24.02 6.96
N ASN A 130 1.77 -23.72 8.25
CA ASN A 130 0.83 -24.08 9.32
C ASN A 130 -0.04 -22.89 9.74
N ALA A 131 0.11 -21.72 9.08
CA ALA A 131 -0.55 -20.45 9.41
C ALA A 131 -0.31 -19.98 10.87
N GLY A 132 0.79 -20.45 11.50
CA GLY A 132 1.18 -20.08 12.85
C GLY A 132 1.96 -18.77 12.91
N GLN A 133 2.53 -18.34 11.79
CA GLN A 133 3.28 -17.08 11.67
C GLN A 133 2.64 -16.17 10.63
N THR A 134 2.62 -14.86 10.92
CA THR A 134 2.13 -13.85 10.01
C THR A 134 3.13 -12.71 9.85
N ILE A 135 3.16 -12.12 8.66
CA ILE A 135 3.78 -10.82 8.40
C ILE A 135 2.67 -9.78 8.37
N THR A 136 2.83 -8.71 9.15
CA THR A 136 1.86 -7.64 9.23
C THR A 136 2.33 -6.44 8.41
N LEU A 137 1.51 -6.02 7.46
CA LEU A 137 1.67 -4.77 6.72
C LEU A 137 0.88 -3.68 7.46
N GLN A 138 1.60 -2.71 8.01
CA GLN A 138 1.02 -1.61 8.77
C GLN A 138 0.33 -0.62 7.85
N ARG A 139 -0.77 -0.05 8.32
CA ARG A 139 -1.43 1.10 7.68
C ARG A 139 -0.62 2.37 7.93
N GLU A 140 -0.47 3.17 6.90
CA GLU A 140 0.09 4.52 6.98
C GLU A 140 -0.95 5.49 6.42
N ASP A 141 -1.84 5.99 7.26
CA ASP A 141 -2.93 6.89 6.83
C ASP A 141 -2.38 8.26 6.42
N LEU A 142 -2.21 8.45 5.12
CA LEU A 142 -1.76 9.69 4.49
C LEU A 142 -2.93 10.62 4.13
N SER A 143 -4.16 10.34 4.55
CA SER A 143 -5.32 11.19 4.25
C SER A 143 -5.10 12.62 4.77
N LEU A 144 -5.60 13.60 4.00
CA LEU A 144 -5.55 14.99 4.41
C LEU A 144 -6.34 15.21 5.71
N GLY A 145 -5.78 15.99 6.62
CA GLY A 145 -6.33 16.23 7.97
C GLY A 145 -6.04 15.12 8.96
N GLY A 146 -5.19 14.15 8.59
CA GLY A 146 -4.72 13.08 9.46
C GLY A 146 -3.52 13.47 10.32
N SER A 147 -2.93 12.46 10.98
CA SER A 147 -1.74 12.65 11.81
C SER A 147 -0.43 12.78 11.02
N ILE A 148 -0.37 12.20 9.81
CA ILE A 148 0.80 12.24 8.94
C ILE A 148 0.74 13.50 8.07
N ILE A 149 -0.35 13.71 7.32
CA ILE A 149 -0.59 14.94 6.56
C ILE A 149 -1.61 15.76 7.31
N THR A 150 -1.17 16.82 7.97
CA THR A 150 -2.01 17.71 8.77
C THR A 150 -2.75 18.76 7.93
N LEU A 151 -2.37 18.93 6.66
CA LEU A 151 -3.08 19.79 5.70
C LEU A 151 -4.48 19.25 5.46
N THR A 152 -5.45 20.17 5.35
CA THR A 152 -6.86 19.85 5.07
C THR A 152 -7.25 20.30 3.66
N THR A 153 -8.35 19.76 3.14
CA THR A 153 -8.90 20.19 1.83
C THR A 153 -9.38 21.63 1.80
N THR A 154 -9.56 22.26 2.97
CA THR A 154 -10.01 23.66 3.13
C THR A 154 -8.88 24.66 3.29
N ASP A 155 -7.63 24.20 3.42
CA ASP A 155 -6.48 25.07 3.56
C ASP A 155 -6.31 25.98 2.34
N SER A 156 -5.83 27.18 2.60
CA SER A 156 -5.72 28.25 1.62
C SER A 156 -4.43 29.02 1.81
N ILE A 157 -3.86 29.47 0.70
CA ILE A 157 -2.67 30.33 0.65
C ILE A 157 -3.00 31.70 0.05
N GLY A 158 -4.27 32.12 0.09
CA GLY A 158 -4.76 33.39 -0.49
C GLY A 158 -4.27 34.65 0.23
N THR A 159 -3.58 34.52 1.37
CA THR A 159 -2.89 35.63 2.05
C THR A 159 -1.50 35.19 2.52
N VAL A 160 -0.58 36.15 2.71
CA VAL A 160 0.77 35.88 3.22
C VAL A 160 0.72 35.14 4.58
N SER A 161 -0.19 35.54 5.46
CA SER A 161 -0.36 34.91 6.78
C SER A 161 -0.82 33.46 6.68
N LEU A 162 -1.82 33.17 5.84
CA LEU A 162 -2.29 31.82 5.59
C LEU A 162 -1.20 30.96 4.93
N ALA A 163 -0.50 31.49 3.93
CA ALA A 163 0.61 30.81 3.28
C ALA A 163 1.72 30.44 4.27
N SER A 164 2.04 31.33 5.21
CA SER A 164 3.03 31.09 6.27
C SER A 164 2.59 29.96 7.22
N ALA A 165 1.31 29.94 7.61
CA ALA A 165 0.76 28.88 8.48
C ALA A 165 0.76 27.53 7.75
N VAL A 166 0.29 27.50 6.51
CA VAL A 166 0.26 26.30 5.65
C VAL A 166 1.67 25.76 5.42
N ARG A 167 2.68 26.63 5.23
CA ARG A 167 4.08 26.23 5.05
C ARG A 167 4.56 25.35 6.22
N THR A 168 4.30 25.77 7.46
CA THR A 168 4.73 25.02 8.63
C THR A 168 4.09 23.63 8.69
N ALA A 169 2.77 23.55 8.43
CA ALA A 169 2.06 22.28 8.37
C ALA A 169 2.54 21.38 7.21
N LEU A 170 2.89 22.00 6.08
CA LEU A 170 3.36 21.30 4.89
C LEU A 170 4.77 20.75 5.07
N ASP A 171 5.70 21.52 5.65
CA ASP A 171 7.06 21.06 5.93
C ASP A 171 7.02 19.83 6.89
N ALA A 172 6.22 19.89 7.96
CA ALA A 172 6.01 18.77 8.86
C ALA A 172 5.35 17.56 8.15
N SER A 173 4.39 17.79 7.26
CA SER A 173 3.72 16.73 6.50
C SER A 173 4.68 16.02 5.55
N ILE A 174 5.60 16.73 4.89
CA ILE A 174 6.63 16.14 4.02
C ILE A 174 7.54 15.22 4.84
N ASP A 175 8.02 15.66 5.99
CA ASP A 175 8.88 14.86 6.86
C ASP A 175 8.16 13.59 7.35
N ASN A 176 6.90 13.73 7.76
CA ASN A 176 6.08 12.61 8.23
C ASN A 176 5.79 11.59 7.11
N VAL A 177 5.49 12.05 5.89
CA VAL A 177 5.28 11.17 4.73
C VAL A 177 6.56 10.41 4.40
N ASN A 178 7.71 11.07 4.38
CA ASN A 178 8.99 10.40 4.13
C ASN A 178 9.31 9.35 5.20
N ALA A 179 9.00 9.63 6.46
CA ALA A 179 9.14 8.67 7.55
C ALA A 179 8.18 7.47 7.39
N ALA A 180 6.93 7.72 6.97
CA ALA A 180 5.95 6.66 6.68
C ALA A 180 6.40 5.76 5.52
N LEU A 181 6.91 6.34 4.42
CA LEU A 181 7.48 5.60 3.30
C LEU A 181 8.72 4.78 3.73
N GLY A 182 9.55 5.31 4.60
CA GLY A 182 10.68 4.57 5.19
C GLY A 182 10.23 3.33 5.97
N ARG A 183 9.14 3.44 6.75
CA ARG A 183 8.56 2.30 7.46
C ARG A 183 7.96 1.25 6.53
N LEU A 184 7.29 1.67 5.46
CA LEU A 184 6.76 0.76 4.44
C LEU A 184 7.87 0.04 3.67
N GLY A 185 8.94 0.75 3.29
CA GLY A 185 10.05 0.19 2.52
C GLY A 185 10.98 -0.72 3.31
N SER A 186 10.89 -0.73 4.65
CA SER A 186 11.71 -1.58 5.53
C SER A 186 11.06 -2.95 5.84
N LYS A 187 9.89 -3.25 5.30
CA LYS A 187 9.13 -4.50 5.49
C LYS A 187 9.38 -5.48 4.37
#